data_8b688988dbe55b273e27e743072237ce
#
_entry.id   8b688988dbe55b273e27e743072237ce
#
_cell.length_a   1.000
_cell.length_b   1.000
_cell.length_c   1.000
_cell.angle_alpha   90.00
_cell.angle_beta   90.00
_cell.angle_gamma   90.00
#
_symmetry.space_group_name_H-M   'P 1'
#
loop_
_entity.id
_entity.type
_entity.pdbx_description
1 polymer ?
#
loop_
_entity_poly.entity_id
_entity_poly.type
_entity_poly.pdbx_seq_one_letter_code
_entity_poly.pdbx_strand_id
1 'polypeptide(L)'
;MKPIKIAVLMDDINNIKSYKDSSFAMMLEATKRNWEIYTFDAHHLFAQNGEVFATCSKTQVFDDTQHWYEKQDQVECSLQDFDVILMRKDPPFDMNYIYATYFLEQAEKDGVLVVNKPQSLRDANEKLFALNFPHCIAKTLVSSNQEQIKKFIKKQGISVVKPLDGMGGKDIFKLEQGDDNITEVLGYLTHQGSTPIMAQEFLSEISQGDKRILLINGEPINYALARMPAEGSFKGNLAAGATGVGQPLSDRDRYLCEQIAPTLKAKGLMFVGLDVIGDYITEINVTSPTCIRELDTQFDLNIAATLFDAIEERLNQNVSN
;
A
#
# COMPACT_ATOMS: atom_id res chain seq x y z
N MET A 1 -1.85 -17.59 28.53
CA MET A 1 -1.58 -17.88 27.11
C MET A 1 -0.18 -17.35 26.80
N LYS A 2 0.57 -17.99 25.90
CA LYS A 2 1.83 -17.46 25.40
C LYS A 2 1.54 -16.16 24.65
N PRO A 3 2.35 -15.08 24.79
CA PRO A 3 2.13 -13.87 24.02
C PRO A 3 2.27 -14.17 22.52
N ILE A 4 1.44 -13.52 21.71
CA ILE A 4 1.54 -13.60 20.24
C ILE A 4 2.85 -12.93 19.81
N LYS A 5 3.58 -13.60 18.93
CA LYS A 5 4.80 -13.07 18.32
C LYS A 5 4.49 -12.52 16.94
N ILE A 6 4.68 -11.22 16.78
CA ILE A 6 4.50 -10.53 15.49
C ILE A 6 5.85 -10.06 14.96
N ALA A 7 6.11 -10.35 13.69
CA ALA A 7 7.25 -9.78 12.99
C ALA A 7 6.79 -8.71 11.98
N VAL A 8 7.52 -7.63 11.87
CA VAL A 8 7.27 -6.56 10.91
C VAL A 8 8.45 -6.48 9.95
N LEU A 9 8.23 -6.92 8.71
CA LEU A 9 9.17 -6.73 7.62
C LEU A 9 8.98 -5.32 7.07
N MET A 10 9.93 -4.45 7.33
CA MET A 10 9.86 -3.02 7.00
C MET A 10 11.25 -2.44 6.73
N ASP A 11 11.30 -1.23 6.20
CA ASP A 11 12.53 -0.45 6.14
C ASP A 11 13.03 -0.10 7.53
N ASP A 12 14.30 0.35 7.65
CA ASP A 12 14.88 0.61 8.95
C ASP A 12 14.04 1.62 9.75
N ILE A 13 13.63 1.21 10.95
CA ILE A 13 12.81 2.01 11.88
C ILE A 13 13.48 3.34 12.27
N ASN A 14 14.81 3.46 12.10
CA ASN A 14 15.49 4.75 12.27
C ASN A 14 15.04 5.82 11.28
N ASN A 15 14.58 5.42 10.09
CA ASN A 15 14.29 6.31 8.99
C ASN A 15 12.80 6.68 8.91
N ILE A 16 11.94 6.07 9.72
CA ILE A 16 10.52 6.39 9.72
C ILE A 16 10.22 7.74 10.40
N LYS A 17 9.09 8.30 10.06
CA LYS A 17 8.53 9.46 10.75
C LYS A 17 7.45 8.97 11.71
N SER A 18 7.81 8.68 12.97
CA SER A 18 6.93 8.04 13.96
C SER A 18 5.55 8.70 14.08
N TYR A 19 5.47 10.04 13.94
CA TYR A 19 4.22 10.79 14.04
C TYR A 19 3.20 10.53 12.92
N LYS A 20 3.60 9.90 11.80
CA LYS A 20 2.71 9.60 10.66
C LYS A 20 2.85 8.20 10.10
N ASP A 21 3.81 7.42 10.54
CA ASP A 21 4.07 6.09 10.00
C ASP A 21 2.98 5.09 10.41
N SER A 22 2.41 4.39 9.42
CA SER A 22 1.34 3.41 9.66
C SER A 22 1.84 2.10 10.23
N SER A 23 3.05 1.66 9.88
CA SER A 23 3.66 0.46 10.46
C SER A 23 3.98 0.68 11.93
N PHE A 24 4.40 1.90 12.27
CA PHE A 24 4.60 2.29 13.66
C PHE A 24 3.29 2.30 14.47
N ALA A 25 2.18 2.79 13.90
CA ALA A 25 0.86 2.71 14.52
C ALA A 25 0.46 1.25 14.81
N MET A 26 0.74 0.34 13.87
CA MET A 26 0.51 -1.10 14.05
C MET A 26 1.37 -1.68 15.19
N MET A 27 2.64 -1.30 15.28
CA MET A 27 3.53 -1.74 16.38
C MET A 27 3.09 -1.20 17.74
N LEU A 28 2.61 0.05 17.80
CA LEU A 28 2.01 0.61 19.03
C LEU A 28 0.80 -0.19 19.50
N GLU A 29 -0.05 -0.61 18.56
CA GLU A 29 -1.21 -1.45 18.90
C GLU A 29 -0.77 -2.85 19.37
N ALA A 30 0.24 -3.47 18.75
CA ALA A 30 0.83 -4.72 19.21
C ALA A 30 1.34 -4.60 20.66
N THR A 31 2.00 -3.48 21.00
CA THR A 31 2.46 -3.19 22.37
C THR A 31 1.29 -3.12 23.36
N LYS A 32 0.19 -2.43 23.01
CA LYS A 32 -1.02 -2.35 23.85
C LYS A 32 -1.64 -3.74 24.12
N ARG A 33 -1.53 -4.66 23.16
CA ARG A 33 -2.01 -6.05 23.27
C ARG A 33 -1.01 -7.00 23.95
N ASN A 34 0.15 -6.48 24.40
CA ASN A 34 1.25 -7.26 24.96
C ASN A 34 1.78 -8.35 24.01
N TRP A 35 1.80 -8.08 22.70
CA TRP A 35 2.43 -8.95 21.72
C TRP A 35 3.94 -8.71 21.71
N GLU A 36 4.70 -9.74 21.40
CA GLU A 36 6.15 -9.63 21.22
C GLU A 36 6.46 -9.18 19.79
N ILE A 37 7.09 -8.01 19.64
CA ILE A 37 7.36 -7.41 18.33
C ILE A 37 8.81 -7.68 17.93
N TYR A 38 8.99 -8.12 16.69
CA TYR A 38 10.27 -8.29 16.02
C TYR A 38 10.29 -7.46 14.74
N THR A 39 11.41 -6.84 14.41
CA THR A 39 11.57 -6.09 13.16
C THR A 39 12.77 -6.59 12.37
N PHE A 40 12.62 -6.62 11.06
CA PHE A 40 13.69 -6.94 10.12
C PHE A 40 13.44 -6.30 8.75
N ASP A 41 14.50 -6.07 7.97
CA ASP A 41 14.45 -5.63 6.58
C ASP A 41 14.50 -6.83 5.63
N ALA A 42 14.03 -6.65 4.39
CA ALA A 42 14.02 -7.69 3.38
C ALA A 42 15.41 -8.30 3.08
N HIS A 43 16.46 -7.53 3.27
CA HIS A 43 17.85 -7.99 3.13
C HIS A 43 18.29 -8.98 4.20
N HIS A 44 17.56 -9.09 5.28
CA HIS A 44 17.82 -10.02 6.37
C HIS A 44 17.17 -11.39 6.18
N LEU A 45 16.34 -11.55 5.13
CA LEU A 45 15.70 -12.83 4.80
C LEU A 45 16.71 -13.77 4.13
N PHE A 46 16.69 -15.03 4.54
CA PHE A 46 17.45 -16.10 3.86
C PHE A 46 16.74 -17.44 4.02
N ALA A 47 17.09 -18.39 3.14
CA ALA A 47 16.59 -19.75 3.21
C ALA A 47 17.75 -20.73 3.26
N GLN A 48 17.61 -21.78 4.07
CA GLN A 48 18.57 -22.87 4.17
C GLN A 48 17.82 -24.20 4.28
N ASN A 49 18.16 -25.14 3.40
CA ASN A 49 17.58 -26.50 3.39
C ASN A 49 16.04 -26.54 3.32
N GLY A 50 15.41 -25.54 2.71
CA GLY A 50 13.95 -25.43 2.58
C GLY A 50 13.26 -24.69 3.72
N GLU A 51 13.96 -24.35 4.77
CA GLU A 51 13.46 -23.51 5.87
C GLU A 51 13.82 -22.04 5.64
N VAL A 52 12.98 -21.12 6.13
CA VAL A 52 13.15 -19.67 5.95
C VAL A 52 13.41 -18.99 7.28
N PHE A 53 14.40 -18.11 7.28
CA PHE A 53 14.90 -17.39 8.44
C PHE A 53 14.99 -15.90 8.16
N ALA A 54 15.06 -15.12 9.24
CA ALA A 54 15.44 -13.71 9.19
C ALA A 54 16.39 -13.36 10.34
N THR A 55 17.36 -12.48 10.06
CA THR A 55 18.08 -11.79 11.15
C THR A 55 17.20 -10.67 11.66
N CYS A 56 16.63 -10.80 12.85
CA CYS A 56 15.65 -9.88 13.41
C CYS A 56 16.05 -9.33 14.78
N SER A 57 15.50 -8.19 15.15
CA SER A 57 15.64 -7.61 16.48
C SER A 57 14.31 -7.59 17.21
N LYS A 58 14.28 -8.07 18.46
CA LYS A 58 13.13 -7.80 19.33
C LYS A 58 13.08 -6.31 19.61
N THR A 59 11.90 -5.70 19.34
CA THR A 59 11.74 -4.26 19.30
C THR A 59 10.64 -3.83 20.26
N GLN A 60 10.91 -2.80 21.06
CA GLN A 60 9.92 -2.09 21.84
C GLN A 60 9.64 -0.75 21.18
N VAL A 61 8.39 -0.30 21.21
CA VAL A 61 8.00 0.99 20.63
C VAL A 61 7.23 1.84 21.65
N PHE A 62 7.43 3.15 21.57
CA PHE A 62 6.85 4.14 22.47
C PHE A 62 6.24 5.26 21.65
N ASP A 63 5.04 5.72 22.01
CA ASP A 63 4.40 6.86 21.31
C ASP A 63 5.07 8.19 21.68
N ASP A 64 6.32 8.31 21.29
CA ASP A 64 7.19 9.45 21.50
C ASP A 64 7.88 9.83 20.19
N THR A 65 8.11 11.11 19.95
CA THR A 65 8.73 11.59 18.71
C THR A 65 10.24 11.61 18.73
N GLN A 66 10.86 11.55 19.91
CA GLN A 66 12.31 11.58 20.08
C GLN A 66 12.88 10.22 20.47
N HIS A 67 12.12 9.44 21.25
CA HIS A 67 12.50 8.10 21.69
C HIS A 67 11.36 7.12 21.37
N TRP A 68 11.20 6.78 20.09
CA TRP A 68 10.04 5.99 19.65
C TRP A 68 10.27 4.48 19.63
N TYR A 69 11.51 4.01 19.78
CA TYR A 69 11.82 2.59 19.81
C TYR A 69 13.11 2.26 20.56
N GLU A 70 13.21 1.01 21.00
CA GLU A 70 14.42 0.33 21.45
C GLU A 70 14.52 -1.02 20.76
N LYS A 71 15.72 -1.37 20.29
CA LYS A 71 16.02 -2.68 19.69
C LYS A 71 16.98 -3.46 20.55
N GLN A 72 16.73 -4.75 20.73
CA GLN A 72 17.72 -5.70 21.25
C GLN A 72 18.71 -6.10 20.14
N ASP A 73 19.78 -6.79 20.54
CA ASP A 73 20.73 -7.35 19.58
C ASP A 73 20.04 -8.23 18.55
N GLN A 74 20.59 -8.24 17.35
CA GLN A 74 20.10 -9.05 16.26
C GLN A 74 20.30 -10.54 16.55
N VAL A 75 19.26 -11.32 16.31
CA VAL A 75 19.28 -12.77 16.44
C VAL A 75 18.70 -13.41 15.16
N GLU A 76 19.14 -14.62 14.86
CA GLU A 76 18.54 -15.41 13.80
C GLU A 76 17.25 -16.04 14.31
N CYS A 77 16.15 -15.83 13.60
CA CYS A 77 14.83 -16.39 13.90
C CYS A 77 14.34 -17.22 12.71
N SER A 78 13.80 -18.40 12.97
CA SER A 78 12.96 -19.06 11.97
C SER A 78 11.68 -18.28 11.78
N LEU A 79 11.22 -18.09 10.54
CA LEU A 79 9.94 -17.41 10.30
C LEU A 79 8.74 -18.19 10.87
N GLN A 80 8.86 -19.50 11.05
CA GLN A 80 7.85 -20.36 11.68
C GLN A 80 7.64 -20.06 13.18
N ASP A 81 8.58 -19.35 13.83
CA ASP A 81 8.47 -18.98 15.23
C ASP A 81 7.48 -17.82 15.49
N PHE A 82 7.02 -17.16 14.41
CA PHE A 82 6.06 -16.07 14.47
C PHE A 82 4.62 -16.56 14.24
N ASP A 83 3.69 -15.95 14.95
CA ASP A 83 2.26 -16.17 14.72
C ASP A 83 1.77 -15.31 13.55
N VAL A 84 2.35 -14.11 13.39
CA VAL A 84 1.98 -13.13 12.35
C VAL A 84 3.22 -12.46 11.78
N ILE A 85 3.22 -12.24 10.47
CA ILE A 85 4.21 -11.39 9.80
C ILE A 85 3.47 -10.29 9.01
N LEU A 86 3.75 -9.03 9.32
CA LEU A 86 3.28 -7.89 8.54
C LEU A 86 4.31 -7.57 7.45
N MET A 87 3.92 -7.68 6.18
CA MET A 87 4.73 -7.25 5.05
C MET A 87 4.51 -5.75 4.84
N ARG A 88 5.39 -4.93 5.43
CA ARG A 88 5.32 -3.48 5.44
C ARG A 88 6.50 -2.81 4.73
N LYS A 89 7.23 -3.58 3.91
CA LYS A 89 8.28 -3.04 3.07
C LYS A 89 7.70 -2.05 2.07
N ASP A 90 8.24 -0.84 2.08
CA ASP A 90 7.88 0.18 1.10
C ASP A 90 8.36 -0.21 -0.31
N PRO A 91 7.68 0.23 -1.37
CA PRO A 91 8.20 0.12 -2.72
C PRO A 91 9.63 0.71 -2.85
N PRO A 92 10.45 0.29 -3.82
CA PRO A 92 10.00 -0.17 -5.15
C PRO A 92 9.51 -1.61 -5.14
N PHE A 93 8.49 -1.88 -5.95
CA PHE A 93 8.02 -3.23 -6.26
C PHE A 93 8.92 -3.81 -7.37
N ASP A 94 10.07 -4.28 -6.97
CA ASP A 94 11.12 -4.85 -7.82
C ASP A 94 11.32 -6.35 -7.59
N MET A 95 12.34 -6.94 -8.21
CA MET A 95 12.64 -8.35 -8.03
C MET A 95 13.02 -8.71 -6.59
N ASN A 96 13.65 -7.78 -5.83
CA ASN A 96 13.96 -8.04 -4.42
C ASN A 96 12.68 -8.10 -3.58
N TYR A 97 11.70 -7.22 -3.87
CA TYR A 97 10.38 -7.31 -3.25
C TYR A 97 9.70 -8.64 -3.57
N ILE A 98 9.75 -9.07 -4.85
CA ILE A 98 9.20 -10.37 -5.29
C ILE A 98 9.89 -11.53 -4.55
N TYR A 99 11.23 -11.53 -4.43
CA TYR A 99 11.96 -12.55 -3.68
C TYR A 99 11.55 -12.59 -2.20
N ALA A 100 11.40 -11.43 -1.56
CA ALA A 100 10.91 -11.37 -0.18
C ALA A 100 9.52 -12.04 -0.05
N THR A 101 8.62 -11.84 -1.02
CA THR A 101 7.30 -12.49 -0.98
C THR A 101 7.38 -14.02 -1.13
N TYR A 102 8.38 -14.58 -1.83
CA TYR A 102 8.58 -16.04 -1.90
C TYR A 102 9.03 -16.61 -0.55
N PHE A 103 9.90 -15.92 0.18
CA PHE A 103 10.26 -16.33 1.54
C PHE A 103 9.03 -16.32 2.47
N LEU A 104 8.24 -15.24 2.42
CA LEU A 104 7.03 -15.13 3.22
C LEU A 104 5.96 -16.16 2.83
N GLU A 105 5.85 -16.53 1.56
CA GLU A 105 4.94 -17.59 1.12
C GLU A 105 5.31 -18.96 1.70
N GLN A 106 6.61 -19.22 1.89
CA GLN A 106 7.02 -20.44 2.57
C GLN A 106 6.59 -20.43 4.04
N ALA A 107 6.79 -19.30 4.75
CA ALA A 107 6.28 -19.15 6.12
C ALA A 107 4.75 -19.30 6.21
N GLU A 108 4.00 -18.78 5.22
CA GLU A 108 2.54 -18.98 5.12
C GLU A 108 2.18 -20.47 5.00
N LYS A 109 2.91 -21.25 4.18
CA LYS A 109 2.70 -22.70 4.06
C LYS A 109 2.96 -23.46 5.37
N ASP A 110 3.86 -22.93 6.18
CA ASP A 110 4.20 -23.48 7.50
C ASP A 110 3.23 -23.02 8.61
N GLY A 111 2.16 -22.30 8.24
CA GLY A 111 1.06 -21.91 9.13
C GLY A 111 1.12 -20.49 9.70
N VAL A 112 2.14 -19.70 9.35
CA VAL A 112 2.26 -18.30 9.78
C VAL A 112 1.24 -17.42 9.04
N LEU A 113 0.52 -16.55 9.74
CA LEU A 113 -0.34 -15.58 9.09
C LEU A 113 0.49 -14.43 8.52
N VAL A 114 0.52 -14.29 7.20
CA VAL A 114 1.20 -13.16 6.53
C VAL A 114 0.18 -12.14 6.03
N VAL A 115 0.33 -10.89 6.41
CA VAL A 115 -0.56 -9.76 6.03
C VAL A 115 0.25 -8.72 5.22
N ASN A 116 -0.11 -8.50 3.97
CA ASN A 116 -1.09 -9.16 3.10
C ASN A 116 -0.51 -10.47 2.55
N LYS A 117 -1.41 -11.33 2.03
CA LYS A 117 -1.04 -12.64 1.44
C LYS A 117 0.05 -12.49 0.37
N PRO A 118 1.20 -13.19 0.49
CA PRO A 118 2.37 -12.98 -0.38
C PRO A 118 2.09 -13.19 -1.87
N GLN A 119 1.34 -14.24 -2.23
CA GLN A 119 0.92 -14.48 -3.61
C GLN A 119 0.12 -13.29 -4.16
N SER A 120 -0.79 -12.75 -3.37
CA SER A 120 -1.66 -11.64 -3.79
C SER A 120 -0.92 -10.31 -3.93
N LEU A 121 0.14 -10.09 -3.15
CA LEU A 121 1.05 -8.95 -3.33
C LEU A 121 1.71 -8.99 -4.73
N ARG A 122 2.12 -10.18 -5.19
CA ARG A 122 2.68 -10.33 -6.55
C ARG A 122 1.64 -10.14 -7.65
N ASP A 123 0.40 -10.58 -7.41
CA ASP A 123 -0.68 -10.58 -8.42
C ASP A 123 -1.38 -9.23 -8.56
N ALA A 124 -1.27 -8.35 -7.57
CA ALA A 124 -2.02 -7.11 -7.50
C ALA A 124 -1.12 -5.88 -7.62
N ASN A 125 -0.61 -5.62 -8.84
CA ASN A 125 0.03 -4.33 -9.11
C ASN A 125 -0.96 -3.19 -8.85
N GLU A 126 -0.57 -2.18 -8.09
CA GLU A 126 -1.47 -1.12 -7.57
C GLU A 126 -2.29 -0.38 -8.64
N LYS A 127 -1.76 -0.29 -9.88
CA LYS A 127 -2.42 0.39 -10.99
C LYS A 127 -3.15 -0.60 -11.90
N LEU A 128 -2.49 -1.71 -12.27
CA LEU A 128 -3.10 -2.72 -13.16
C LEU A 128 -4.25 -3.46 -12.48
N PHE A 129 -4.19 -3.67 -11.18
CA PHE A 129 -5.25 -4.38 -10.46
C PHE A 129 -6.58 -3.65 -10.54
N ALA A 130 -6.58 -2.31 -10.62
CA ALA A 130 -7.77 -1.51 -10.81
C ALA A 130 -8.52 -1.81 -12.14
N LEU A 131 -7.84 -2.33 -13.17
CA LEU A 131 -8.47 -2.73 -14.44
C LEU A 131 -9.48 -3.86 -14.28
N ASN A 132 -9.43 -4.63 -13.20
CA ASN A 132 -10.45 -5.66 -12.90
C ASN A 132 -11.82 -5.05 -12.56
N PHE A 133 -11.89 -3.74 -12.33
CA PHE A 133 -13.09 -3.01 -11.92
C PHE A 133 -13.43 -1.88 -12.91
N PRO A 134 -13.73 -2.20 -14.19
CA PRO A 134 -13.85 -1.20 -15.27
C PRO A 134 -14.95 -0.15 -15.03
N HIS A 135 -15.96 -0.45 -14.20
CA HIS A 135 -17.02 0.50 -13.84
C HIS A 135 -16.65 1.44 -12.68
N CYS A 136 -15.51 1.18 -12.05
CA CYS A 136 -15.00 1.95 -10.89
C CYS A 136 -13.83 2.87 -11.26
N ILE A 137 -13.28 2.78 -12.47
CA ILE A 137 -12.11 3.56 -12.92
C ILE A 137 -12.49 4.53 -14.05
N ALA A 138 -11.75 5.62 -14.17
CA ALA A 138 -11.83 6.51 -15.34
C ALA A 138 -11.34 5.78 -16.60
N LYS A 139 -11.60 6.36 -17.78
CA LYS A 139 -11.09 5.79 -19.03
C LYS A 139 -9.59 5.60 -18.96
N THR A 140 -9.14 4.40 -19.22
CA THR A 140 -7.75 3.97 -19.01
C THR A 140 -7.26 3.19 -20.22
N LEU A 141 -6.00 3.43 -20.60
CA LEU A 141 -5.22 2.64 -21.54
C LEU A 141 -3.91 2.25 -20.87
N VAL A 142 -3.52 0.99 -21.02
CA VAL A 142 -2.15 0.55 -20.67
C VAL A 142 -1.48 0.04 -21.93
N SER A 143 -0.34 0.64 -22.29
CA SER A 143 0.39 0.27 -23.50
C SER A 143 1.85 0.76 -23.42
N SER A 144 2.73 0.07 -24.14
CA SER A 144 4.06 0.58 -24.47
C SER A 144 4.11 1.28 -25.85
N ASN A 145 3.03 1.11 -26.64
CA ASN A 145 2.94 1.68 -27.98
C ASN A 145 2.56 3.16 -27.91
N GLN A 146 3.55 4.03 -28.17
CA GLN A 146 3.38 5.48 -28.09
C GLN A 146 2.26 6.01 -29.00
N GLU A 147 2.07 5.44 -30.20
CA GLU A 147 1.00 5.89 -31.10
C GLU A 147 -0.40 5.57 -30.58
N GLN A 148 -0.57 4.44 -29.89
CA GLN A 148 -1.82 4.13 -29.18
C GLN A 148 -2.08 5.14 -28.06
N ILE A 149 -1.05 5.48 -27.29
CA ILE A 149 -1.14 6.45 -26.19
C ILE A 149 -1.47 7.86 -26.73
N LYS A 150 -0.79 8.30 -27.80
CA LYS A 150 -1.11 9.59 -28.48
C LYS A 150 -2.56 9.65 -28.97
N LYS A 151 -3.06 8.55 -29.58
CA LYS A 151 -4.48 8.45 -29.98
C LYS A 151 -5.43 8.54 -28.79
N PHE A 152 -5.07 7.91 -27.65
CA PHE A 152 -5.86 8.00 -26.43
C PHE A 152 -5.88 9.44 -25.89
N ILE A 153 -4.73 10.11 -25.76
CA ILE A 153 -4.63 11.53 -25.34
C ILE A 153 -5.48 12.42 -26.25
N LYS A 154 -5.35 12.25 -27.56
CA LYS A 154 -6.15 13.00 -28.54
C LYS A 154 -7.66 12.80 -28.33
N LYS A 155 -8.09 11.58 -28.00
CA LYS A 155 -9.50 11.26 -27.77
C LYS A 155 -10.05 11.85 -26.46
N GLN A 156 -9.22 11.88 -25.41
CA GLN A 156 -9.64 12.38 -24.09
C GLN A 156 -9.45 13.91 -23.95
N GLY A 157 -8.63 14.54 -24.79
CA GLY A 157 -8.22 15.94 -24.68
C GLY A 157 -7.09 16.12 -23.68
N ILE A 158 -7.31 15.78 -22.42
CA ILE A 158 -6.32 15.82 -21.34
C ILE A 158 -6.20 14.44 -20.69
N SER A 159 -4.99 13.97 -20.47
CA SER A 159 -4.73 12.68 -19.84
C SER A 159 -3.56 12.79 -18.85
N VAL A 160 -3.56 11.90 -17.86
CA VAL A 160 -2.40 11.65 -16.99
C VAL A 160 -1.71 10.39 -17.46
N VAL A 161 -0.39 10.46 -17.65
CA VAL A 161 0.45 9.29 -17.94
C VAL A 161 1.37 9.01 -16.76
N LYS A 162 1.54 7.75 -16.41
CA LYS A 162 2.31 7.31 -15.23
C LYS A 162 2.91 5.92 -15.43
N PRO A 163 4.10 5.64 -14.87
CA PRO A 163 4.67 4.29 -14.84
C PRO A 163 3.80 3.36 -13.96
N LEU A 164 3.89 2.04 -14.19
CA LEU A 164 3.11 1.05 -13.46
C LEU A 164 3.68 0.73 -12.08
N ASP A 165 4.97 0.96 -11.87
CA ASP A 165 5.75 0.66 -10.67
C ASP A 165 6.18 1.92 -9.88
N GLY A 166 5.80 3.11 -10.35
CA GLY A 166 6.13 4.39 -9.71
C GLY A 166 5.29 4.65 -8.47
N MET A 167 5.90 5.26 -7.44
CA MET A 167 5.25 5.67 -6.19
C MET A 167 5.46 7.14 -5.87
N GLY A 168 4.68 7.68 -4.91
CA GLY A 168 4.87 9.04 -4.37
C GLY A 168 4.66 10.17 -5.38
N GLY A 169 4.00 9.94 -6.51
CA GLY A 169 3.76 10.95 -7.55
C GLY A 169 4.95 11.19 -8.48
N LYS A 170 6.01 10.37 -8.40
CA LYS A 170 7.15 10.43 -9.29
C LYS A 170 6.74 10.03 -10.71
N ASP A 171 7.31 10.74 -11.70
CA ASP A 171 7.11 10.47 -13.13
C ASP A 171 5.64 10.44 -13.59
N ILE A 172 4.77 11.20 -12.90
CA ILE A 172 3.39 11.44 -13.33
C ILE A 172 3.35 12.74 -14.13
N PHE A 173 2.87 12.67 -15.37
CA PHE A 173 2.73 13.81 -16.26
C PHE A 173 1.28 14.01 -16.69
N LYS A 174 0.84 15.27 -16.71
CA LYS A 174 -0.40 15.68 -17.34
C LYS A 174 -0.06 16.12 -18.76
N LEU A 175 -0.72 15.53 -19.75
CA LEU A 175 -0.52 15.82 -21.17
C LEU A 175 -1.85 16.23 -21.80
N GLU A 176 -1.78 17.28 -22.60
CA GLU A 176 -2.93 17.80 -23.36
C GLU A 176 -2.70 17.59 -24.87
N GLN A 177 -3.77 17.43 -25.62
CA GLN A 177 -3.67 17.34 -27.06
C GLN A 177 -2.98 18.58 -27.63
N GLY A 178 -1.87 18.40 -28.33
CA GLY A 178 -1.09 19.47 -28.95
C GLY A 178 0.13 19.92 -28.14
N ASP A 179 0.38 19.33 -26.96
CA ASP A 179 1.61 19.59 -26.23
C ASP A 179 2.84 19.15 -27.04
N ASP A 180 3.81 20.02 -27.20
CA ASP A 180 5.03 19.75 -27.96
C ASP A 180 5.90 18.64 -27.36
N ASN A 181 5.79 18.41 -26.04
CA ASN A 181 6.61 17.45 -25.28
C ASN A 181 6.03 16.03 -25.22
N ILE A 182 4.88 15.76 -25.84
CA ILE A 182 4.24 14.42 -25.76
C ILE A 182 5.20 13.30 -26.16
N THR A 183 5.89 13.48 -27.27
CA THR A 183 6.79 12.46 -27.82
C THR A 183 7.96 12.17 -26.88
N GLU A 184 8.57 13.20 -26.32
CA GLU A 184 9.69 13.09 -25.37
C GLU A 184 9.24 12.41 -24.06
N VAL A 185 8.11 12.85 -23.49
CA VAL A 185 7.57 12.27 -22.27
C VAL A 185 7.20 10.79 -22.47
N LEU A 186 6.54 10.47 -23.56
CA LEU A 186 6.20 9.07 -23.87
C LEU A 186 7.45 8.24 -24.17
N GLY A 187 8.44 8.80 -24.89
CA GLY A 187 9.73 8.15 -25.10
C GLY A 187 10.45 7.82 -23.81
N TYR A 188 10.49 8.77 -22.88
CA TYR A 188 11.07 8.60 -21.55
C TYR A 188 10.34 7.52 -20.75
N LEU A 189 9.03 7.66 -20.55
CA LEU A 189 8.25 6.77 -19.71
C LEU A 189 8.15 5.34 -20.25
N THR A 190 8.05 5.19 -21.59
CA THR A 190 7.95 3.87 -22.23
C THR A 190 9.32 3.23 -22.49
N HIS A 191 10.43 3.85 -22.07
CA HIS A 191 11.77 3.43 -22.48
C HIS A 191 11.84 3.12 -23.98
N GLN A 192 11.44 4.09 -24.80
CA GLN A 192 11.37 3.99 -26.27
C GLN A 192 10.43 2.87 -26.75
N GLY A 193 9.34 2.61 -26.05
CA GLY A 193 8.33 1.62 -26.44
C GLY A 193 8.55 0.21 -25.89
N SER A 194 9.53 0.01 -25.02
CA SER A 194 9.82 -1.30 -24.41
C SER A 194 9.03 -1.58 -23.12
N THR A 195 8.56 -0.53 -22.44
CA THR A 195 7.91 -0.63 -21.13
C THR A 195 6.47 -0.12 -21.19
N PRO A 196 5.47 -0.89 -20.75
CA PRO A 196 4.10 -0.41 -20.70
C PRO A 196 3.92 0.66 -19.60
N ILE A 197 3.11 1.66 -19.91
CA ILE A 197 2.69 2.71 -18.98
C ILE A 197 1.18 2.84 -18.96
N MET A 198 0.63 3.47 -17.93
CA MET A 198 -0.79 3.78 -17.84
C MET A 198 -1.06 5.20 -18.31
N ALA A 199 -2.05 5.36 -19.20
CA ALA A 199 -2.66 6.63 -19.57
C ALA A 199 -4.12 6.62 -19.10
N GLN A 200 -4.51 7.64 -18.34
CA GLN A 200 -5.87 7.79 -17.82
C GLN A 200 -6.44 9.17 -18.20
N GLU A 201 -7.76 9.23 -18.38
CA GLU A 201 -8.48 10.51 -18.46
C GLU A 201 -8.13 11.38 -17.25
N PHE A 202 -7.84 12.66 -17.48
CA PHE A 202 -7.56 13.58 -16.39
C PHE A 202 -8.84 13.91 -15.65
N LEU A 203 -8.83 13.73 -14.33
CA LEU A 203 -9.94 14.04 -13.44
C LEU A 203 -9.73 15.42 -12.81
N SER A 204 -10.55 16.40 -13.18
CA SER A 204 -10.47 17.79 -12.66
C SER A 204 -10.73 17.85 -11.15
N GLU A 205 -11.46 16.86 -10.63
CA GLU A 205 -11.81 16.68 -9.22
C GLU A 205 -10.59 16.47 -8.31
N ILE A 206 -9.39 16.27 -8.90
CA ILE A 206 -8.13 16.30 -8.14
C ILE A 206 -7.95 17.59 -7.34
N SER A 207 -8.56 18.70 -7.78
CA SER A 207 -8.59 19.96 -7.04
C SER A 207 -9.31 19.85 -5.68
N GLN A 208 -10.18 18.84 -5.52
CA GLN A 208 -10.89 18.51 -4.29
C GLN A 208 -10.17 17.44 -3.45
N GLY A 209 -8.99 17.00 -3.93
CA GLY A 209 -8.13 16.03 -3.30
C GLY A 209 -8.19 14.63 -3.92
N ASP A 210 -7.08 13.93 -3.76
CA ASP A 210 -6.94 12.50 -4.01
C ASP A 210 -7.22 11.77 -2.69
N LYS A 211 -8.38 11.12 -2.57
CA LYS A 211 -8.85 10.50 -1.32
C LYS A 211 -8.14 9.16 -1.10
N ARG A 212 -7.47 8.99 0.05
CA ARG A 212 -7.05 7.69 0.56
C ARG A 212 -8.12 7.11 1.45
N ILE A 213 -8.71 5.97 1.05
CA ILE A 213 -9.64 5.18 1.86
C ILE A 213 -8.91 3.92 2.32
N LEU A 214 -8.92 3.64 3.62
CA LEU A 214 -8.33 2.43 4.16
C LEU A 214 -9.41 1.35 4.29
N LEU A 215 -9.10 0.15 3.81
CA LEU A 215 -9.96 -1.03 3.95
C LEU A 215 -9.25 -2.08 4.80
N ILE A 216 -9.97 -2.64 5.76
CA ILE A 216 -9.52 -3.75 6.61
C ILE A 216 -10.43 -4.93 6.36
N ASN A 217 -9.86 -6.03 5.90
CA ASN A 217 -10.60 -7.24 5.54
C ASN A 217 -11.79 -6.95 4.62
N GLY A 218 -11.61 -6.02 3.67
CA GLY A 218 -12.63 -5.57 2.71
C GLY A 218 -13.65 -4.56 3.25
N GLU A 219 -13.62 -4.20 4.54
CA GLU A 219 -14.51 -3.19 5.12
C GLU A 219 -13.80 -1.83 5.16
N PRO A 220 -14.39 -0.76 4.63
CA PRO A 220 -13.78 0.56 4.67
C PRO A 220 -13.86 1.19 6.05
N ILE A 221 -12.80 1.92 6.45
CA ILE A 221 -12.89 2.89 7.53
C ILE A 221 -13.84 4.01 7.10
N ASN A 222 -14.68 4.51 8.01
CA ASN A 222 -15.76 5.47 7.68
C ASN A 222 -15.30 6.84 7.18
N TYR A 223 -13.99 7.08 7.13
CA TYR A 223 -13.38 8.34 6.75
C TYR A 223 -12.28 8.11 5.72
N ALA A 224 -12.11 9.09 4.83
CA ALA A 224 -11.03 9.17 3.86
C ALA A 224 -10.12 10.35 4.19
N LEU A 225 -8.85 10.25 3.83
CA LEU A 225 -7.92 11.38 3.85
C LEU A 225 -7.84 11.97 2.44
N ALA A 226 -8.49 13.11 2.21
CA ALA A 226 -8.33 13.88 0.98
C ALA A 226 -6.96 14.56 0.99
N ARG A 227 -6.09 14.15 0.07
CA ARG A 227 -4.74 14.68 -0.10
C ARG A 227 -4.81 15.82 -1.10
N MET A 228 -4.89 17.04 -0.58
CA MET A 228 -5.06 18.26 -1.37
C MET A 228 -3.73 18.63 -2.04
N PRO A 229 -3.66 18.71 -3.38
CA PRO A 229 -2.44 19.13 -4.07
C PRO A 229 -1.94 20.49 -3.58
N ALA A 230 -0.61 20.67 -3.54
CA ALA A 230 -0.02 21.98 -3.33
C ALA A 230 -0.40 22.96 -4.47
N GLU A 231 -0.36 24.25 -4.19
CA GLU A 231 -0.67 25.28 -5.18
C GLU A 231 0.18 25.10 -6.45
N GLY A 232 -0.49 25.11 -7.60
CA GLY A 232 0.17 24.89 -8.92
C GLY A 232 0.48 23.42 -9.23
N SER A 233 0.16 22.47 -8.35
CA SER A 233 0.32 21.03 -8.56
C SER A 233 -1.00 20.34 -8.85
N PHE A 234 -0.94 19.21 -9.56
CA PHE A 234 -2.05 18.26 -9.71
C PHE A 234 -1.75 16.91 -9.03
N LYS A 235 -0.71 16.84 -8.18
CA LYS A 235 -0.30 15.61 -7.49
C LYS A 235 -0.82 15.60 -6.07
N GLY A 236 -1.68 14.63 -5.74
CA GLY A 236 -2.28 14.47 -4.41
C GLY A 236 -1.40 13.71 -3.40
N ASN A 237 -0.18 13.30 -3.76
CA ASN A 237 0.66 12.52 -2.87
C ASN A 237 1.23 13.38 -1.72
N LEU A 238 1.09 12.94 -0.46
CA LEU A 238 1.68 13.63 0.71
C LEU A 238 3.21 13.77 0.60
N ALA A 239 3.87 12.80 -0.03
CA ALA A 239 5.31 12.87 -0.31
C ALA A 239 5.66 13.99 -1.30
N ALA A 240 4.72 14.41 -2.16
CA ALA A 240 4.87 15.51 -3.09
C ALA A 240 4.42 16.88 -2.53
N GLY A 241 4.17 16.96 -1.21
CA GLY A 241 3.82 18.21 -0.54
C GLY A 241 2.31 18.47 -0.41
N ALA A 242 1.46 17.50 -0.71
CA ALA A 242 0.01 17.63 -0.47
C ALA A 242 -0.32 17.71 1.01
N THR A 243 -1.46 18.34 1.34
CA THR A 243 -2.00 18.43 2.70
C THR A 243 -3.15 17.45 2.86
N GLY A 244 -3.13 16.67 3.96
CA GLY A 244 -4.17 15.68 4.25
C GLY A 244 -5.34 16.29 5.05
N VAL A 245 -6.55 16.26 4.50
CA VAL A 245 -7.79 16.69 5.16
C VAL A 245 -8.73 15.50 5.24
N GLY A 246 -9.08 15.12 6.45
CA GLY A 246 -10.02 14.03 6.70
C GLY A 246 -11.45 14.41 6.36
N GLN A 247 -12.21 13.47 5.80
CA GLN A 247 -13.64 13.67 5.50
C GLN A 247 -14.41 12.34 5.59
N PRO A 248 -15.72 12.36 5.89
CA PRO A 248 -16.52 11.15 5.86
C PRO A 248 -16.63 10.59 4.43
N LEU A 249 -16.80 9.29 4.32
CA LEU A 249 -17.04 8.65 3.02
C LEU A 249 -18.38 9.09 2.44
N SER A 250 -18.38 9.45 1.15
CA SER A 250 -19.59 9.63 0.35
C SER A 250 -20.25 8.28 0.02
N ASP A 251 -21.50 8.32 -0.47
CA ASP A 251 -22.18 7.11 -0.96
C ASP A 251 -21.42 6.48 -2.13
N ARG A 252 -20.80 7.31 -2.98
CA ARG A 252 -19.97 6.83 -4.08
C ARG A 252 -18.70 6.15 -3.60
N ASP A 253 -18.05 6.67 -2.58
CA ASP A 253 -16.87 6.04 -1.98
C ASP A 253 -17.23 4.65 -1.41
N ARG A 254 -18.37 4.54 -0.71
CA ARG A 254 -18.88 3.27 -0.19
C ARG A 254 -19.17 2.28 -1.31
N TYR A 255 -19.85 2.72 -2.36
CA TYR A 255 -20.09 1.89 -3.54
C TYR A 255 -18.79 1.35 -4.14
N LEU A 256 -17.76 2.19 -4.32
CA LEU A 256 -16.47 1.77 -4.84
C LEU A 256 -15.83 0.69 -3.95
N CYS A 257 -15.87 0.88 -2.63
CA CYS A 257 -15.38 -0.11 -1.68
C CYS A 257 -16.15 -1.43 -1.77
N GLU A 258 -17.47 -1.40 -1.86
CA GLU A 258 -18.33 -2.59 -2.00
C GLU A 258 -18.01 -3.38 -3.27
N GLN A 259 -17.70 -2.71 -4.39
CA GLN A 259 -17.37 -3.39 -5.64
C GLN A 259 -16.07 -4.19 -5.55
N ILE A 260 -15.07 -3.71 -4.80
CA ILE A 260 -13.75 -4.36 -4.71
C ILE A 260 -13.63 -5.33 -3.53
N ALA A 261 -14.41 -5.14 -2.46
CA ALA A 261 -14.31 -5.88 -1.20
C ALA A 261 -14.33 -7.41 -1.37
N PRO A 262 -15.23 -8.02 -2.18
CA PRO A 262 -15.23 -9.47 -2.35
C PRO A 262 -13.92 -10.00 -2.94
N THR A 263 -13.32 -9.26 -3.89
CA THR A 263 -12.06 -9.64 -4.52
C THR A 263 -10.90 -9.51 -3.53
N LEU A 264 -10.87 -8.45 -2.70
CA LEU A 264 -9.85 -8.28 -1.67
C LEU A 264 -9.90 -9.42 -0.65
N LYS A 265 -11.10 -9.76 -0.15
CA LYS A 265 -11.31 -10.87 0.78
C LYS A 265 -10.85 -12.21 0.19
N ALA A 266 -11.26 -12.52 -1.04
CA ALA A 266 -10.88 -13.75 -1.73
C ALA A 266 -9.36 -13.87 -1.96
N LYS A 267 -8.68 -12.75 -2.14
CA LYS A 267 -7.22 -12.68 -2.31
C LYS A 267 -6.44 -12.62 -1.00
N GLY A 268 -7.07 -12.55 0.17
CA GLY A 268 -6.38 -12.37 1.44
C GLY A 268 -5.64 -11.03 1.54
N LEU A 269 -6.13 -10.01 0.86
CA LEU A 269 -5.65 -8.63 0.94
C LEU A 269 -6.36 -7.94 2.10
N MET A 270 -5.82 -8.12 3.30
CA MET A 270 -6.46 -7.72 4.55
C MET A 270 -6.34 -6.22 4.83
N PHE A 271 -5.23 -5.58 4.46
CA PHE A 271 -5.00 -4.16 4.65
C PHE A 271 -4.70 -3.48 3.31
N VAL A 272 -5.60 -2.62 2.86
CA VAL A 272 -5.55 -2.00 1.53
C VAL A 272 -5.83 -0.50 1.62
N GLY A 273 -5.11 0.28 0.81
CA GLY A 273 -5.37 1.69 0.59
C GLY A 273 -5.95 1.91 -0.80
N LEU A 274 -7.16 2.45 -0.88
CA LEU A 274 -7.81 2.79 -2.12
C LEU A 274 -7.62 4.28 -2.40
N ASP A 275 -7.12 4.63 -3.57
CA ASP A 275 -6.99 6.02 -3.99
C ASP A 275 -8.13 6.38 -4.95
N VAL A 276 -8.84 7.47 -4.63
CA VAL A 276 -10.06 7.89 -5.34
C VAL A 276 -10.01 9.38 -5.64
N ILE A 277 -10.19 9.72 -6.92
CA ILE A 277 -10.38 11.11 -7.37
C ILE A 277 -11.79 11.25 -7.94
N GLY A 278 -12.57 12.18 -7.39
CA GLY A 278 -13.98 12.30 -7.74
C GLY A 278 -14.71 10.98 -7.49
N ASP A 279 -15.24 10.39 -8.58
CA ASP A 279 -16.04 9.17 -8.58
C ASP A 279 -15.26 7.91 -8.98
N TYR A 280 -13.94 7.98 -9.14
CA TYR A 280 -13.14 6.94 -9.76
C TYR A 280 -11.94 6.51 -8.92
N ILE A 281 -11.71 5.19 -8.87
CA ILE A 281 -10.49 4.58 -8.34
C ILE A 281 -9.33 4.89 -9.29
N THR A 282 -8.22 5.33 -8.74
CA THR A 282 -6.98 5.58 -9.47
C THR A 282 -5.89 4.56 -9.18
N GLU A 283 -5.89 3.99 -7.95
CA GLU A 283 -4.92 2.99 -7.49
C GLU A 283 -5.52 2.13 -6.36
N ILE A 284 -5.10 0.86 -6.27
CA ILE A 284 -5.42 -0.06 -5.18
C ILE A 284 -4.11 -0.49 -4.54
N ASN A 285 -3.73 0.18 -3.46
CA ASN A 285 -2.44 0.01 -2.80
C ASN A 285 -2.49 -1.17 -1.82
N VAL A 286 -1.74 -2.23 -2.11
CA VAL A 286 -1.75 -3.48 -1.33
C VAL A 286 -0.43 -3.75 -0.59
N THR A 287 0.65 -3.04 -0.91
CA THR A 287 1.99 -3.25 -0.34
C THR A 287 2.12 -2.62 1.04
N SER A 288 2.29 -1.31 1.11
CA SER A 288 2.49 -0.58 2.37
C SER A 288 1.60 0.68 2.44
N PRO A 289 0.24 0.55 2.38
CA PRO A 289 -0.63 1.72 2.46
C PRO A 289 -0.44 2.48 3.77
N THR A 290 -0.50 3.81 3.67
CA THR A 290 -0.30 4.78 4.75
C THR A 290 -1.58 5.53 5.09
N CYS A 291 -1.50 6.49 6.02
CA CYS A 291 -2.55 7.41 6.48
C CYS A 291 -3.34 6.93 7.71
N ILE A 292 -2.87 5.91 8.43
CA ILE A 292 -3.50 5.52 9.72
C ILE A 292 -3.44 6.69 10.69
N ARG A 293 -2.26 7.21 11.01
CA ARG A 293 -2.09 8.21 12.07
C ARG A 293 -2.76 9.56 11.76
N GLU A 294 -2.80 9.93 10.48
CA GLU A 294 -3.50 11.13 10.04
C GLU A 294 -5.02 11.04 10.29
N LEU A 295 -5.62 9.89 9.99
CA LEU A 295 -7.05 9.66 10.22
C LEU A 295 -7.36 9.46 11.71
N ASP A 296 -6.55 8.68 12.43
CA ASP A 296 -6.69 8.48 13.87
C ASP A 296 -6.69 9.82 14.61
N THR A 297 -5.74 10.72 14.27
CA THR A 297 -5.61 12.02 14.90
C THR A 297 -6.81 12.94 14.60
N GLN A 298 -7.36 12.91 13.37
CA GLN A 298 -8.43 13.82 12.97
C GLN A 298 -9.82 13.38 13.46
N PHE A 299 -10.02 12.08 13.70
CA PHE A 299 -11.34 11.52 14.02
C PHE A 299 -11.38 10.70 15.31
N ASP A 300 -10.33 10.74 16.12
CA ASP A 300 -10.21 9.96 17.37
C ASP A 300 -10.47 8.46 17.14
N LEU A 301 -9.81 7.90 16.12
CA LEU A 301 -9.92 6.50 15.73
C LEU A 301 -8.74 5.69 16.30
N ASN A 302 -8.84 4.37 16.15
CA ASN A 302 -7.73 3.43 16.29
C ASN A 302 -7.83 2.39 15.17
N ILE A 303 -7.39 2.79 13.98
CA ILE A 303 -7.47 1.95 12.77
C ILE A 303 -6.59 0.70 12.91
N ALA A 304 -5.44 0.83 13.58
CA ALA A 304 -4.58 -0.31 13.86
C ALA A 304 -5.29 -1.36 14.72
N ALA A 305 -6.10 -0.97 15.72
CA ALA A 305 -6.88 -1.90 16.52
C ALA A 305 -7.86 -2.70 15.66
N THR A 306 -8.59 -2.05 14.74
CA THR A 306 -9.49 -2.74 13.81
C THR A 306 -8.77 -3.79 12.96
N LEU A 307 -7.54 -3.48 12.49
CA LEU A 307 -6.71 -4.44 11.76
C LEU A 307 -6.32 -5.63 12.66
N PHE A 308 -5.92 -5.36 13.89
CA PHE A 308 -5.49 -6.39 14.83
C PHE A 308 -6.63 -7.28 15.30
N ASP A 309 -7.85 -6.74 15.41
CA ASP A 309 -9.07 -7.55 15.67
C ASP A 309 -9.29 -8.54 14.52
N ALA A 310 -9.17 -8.10 13.27
CA ALA A 310 -9.27 -8.98 12.10
C ALA A 310 -8.15 -10.03 12.03
N ILE A 311 -6.93 -9.67 12.46
CA ILE A 311 -5.80 -10.61 12.58
C ILE A 311 -6.10 -11.68 13.65
N GLU A 312 -6.52 -11.28 14.84
CA GLU A 312 -6.87 -12.21 15.93
C GLU A 312 -8.00 -13.16 15.52
N GLU A 313 -9.03 -12.65 14.85
CA GLU A 313 -10.10 -13.47 14.29
C GLU A 313 -9.55 -14.54 13.34
N ARG A 314 -8.63 -14.15 12.45
CA ARG A 314 -8.02 -15.07 11.49
C ARG A 314 -7.13 -16.11 12.16
N LEU A 315 -6.36 -15.73 13.17
CA LEU A 315 -5.52 -16.66 13.94
C LEU A 315 -6.39 -17.70 14.66
N ASN A 316 -7.51 -17.28 15.26
CA ASN A 316 -8.43 -18.18 15.95
C ASN A 316 -9.11 -19.17 14.99
N GLN A 317 -9.42 -18.78 13.76
CA GLN A 317 -9.97 -19.67 12.73
C GLN A 317 -8.96 -20.76 12.31
N ASN A 318 -7.67 -20.42 12.22
CA ASN A 318 -6.61 -21.36 11.86
C ASN A 318 -6.33 -22.40 12.95
N VAL A 319 -6.57 -22.09 14.22
CA VAL A 319 -6.42 -23.05 15.35
C VAL A 319 -7.58 -24.04 15.41
N SER A 320 -8.73 -23.70 14.81
CA SER A 320 -9.96 -24.51 14.87
C SER A 320 -10.11 -25.50 13.71
N ASN A 321 -9.24 -25.43 12.70
CA ASN A 321 -9.17 -26.33 11.54
C ASN A 321 -7.95 -27.26 11.64
#